data_4ca08b679ad4ef5d82c69677a071d4da
#
_entry.id   4ca08b679ad4ef5d82c69677a071d4da
#
_cell.length_a   1.000
_cell.length_b   1.000
_cell.length_c   1.000
_cell.angle_alpha   90.00
_cell.angle_beta   90.00
_cell.angle_gamma   90.00
#
_symmetry.space_group_name_H-M   'P 1'
#
loop_
_entity.id
_entity.type
_entity.pdbx_description
1 polymer ?
#
loop_
_entity_poly.entity_id
_entity_poly.type
_entity_poly.pdbx_seq_one_letter_code
_entity_poly.pdbx_strand_id
1 'polypeptide(L)'
;MKSPLCSRPFSDAHSRREFLYGLGASIGSVAMTDLLAKEAGPMSPKPPMGEPKAKNVIMLFMEGGPGHMDTFDPKPKLTELHKTESKNDRGLAAGQYQFYVGSPFKFNKVGANGIDMCDQWEHLADPYVADELCNYRGCQAESLNHPEALFHMNTGSRLGADPALGAW
;
A
#
# COMPACT_ATOMS: atom_id res chain seq x y z
N MET A 1 40.79 46.75 -5.57
CA MET A 1 40.28 46.27 -6.87
C MET A 1 38.83 45.88 -6.73
N LYS A 2 37.91 46.74 -7.16
CA LYS A 2 36.46 46.48 -7.13
C LYS A 2 36.06 45.98 -8.51
N SER A 3 35.52 44.78 -8.61
CA SER A 3 34.94 44.26 -9.85
C SER A 3 33.59 44.91 -10.11
N PRO A 4 33.27 45.31 -11.33
CA PRO A 4 31.99 45.90 -11.65
C PRO A 4 30.94 44.81 -11.78
N LEU A 5 29.92 44.85 -10.93
CA LEU A 5 28.67 44.13 -11.08
C LEU A 5 28.01 44.59 -12.38
N CYS A 6 27.96 43.72 -13.36
CA CYS A 6 27.25 43.93 -14.62
C CYS A 6 25.74 43.90 -14.33
N SER A 7 25.17 45.07 -14.15
CA SER A 7 23.72 45.25 -14.16
C SER A 7 23.21 45.14 -15.59
N ARG A 8 22.68 44.00 -15.98
CA ARG A 8 21.90 43.90 -17.21
C ARG A 8 20.57 44.61 -16.96
N PRO A 9 20.21 45.61 -17.79
CA PRO A 9 18.86 46.16 -17.71
C PRO A 9 17.86 45.09 -18.10
N PHE A 10 16.88 44.82 -17.22
CA PHE A 10 15.69 44.06 -17.53
C PHE A 10 14.91 44.82 -18.60
N SER A 11 15.05 44.44 -19.85
CA SER A 11 14.20 44.98 -20.91
C SER A 11 12.92 44.20 -20.95
N ASP A 12 11.99 44.58 -20.10
CA ASP A 12 10.59 44.07 -20.09
C ASP A 12 9.77 44.60 -21.27
N ALA A 13 10.29 44.45 -22.48
CA ALA A 13 9.52 44.70 -23.67
C ALA A 13 8.99 43.37 -24.22
N HIS A 14 8.13 42.70 -23.46
CA HIS A 14 7.30 41.68 -24.04
C HIS A 14 6.40 42.38 -25.11
N SER A 15 6.54 41.95 -26.34
CA SER A 15 5.68 42.48 -27.41
C SER A 15 4.24 42.09 -27.11
N ARG A 16 3.28 42.94 -27.50
CA ARG A 16 1.83 42.62 -27.36
C ARG A 16 1.49 41.24 -27.93
N ARG A 17 2.22 40.83 -28.94
CA ARG A 17 2.08 39.52 -29.58
C ARG A 17 2.54 38.39 -28.69
N GLU A 18 3.68 38.52 -27.99
CA GLU A 18 4.17 37.54 -27.04
C GLU A 18 3.25 37.40 -25.82
N PHE A 19 2.69 38.52 -25.37
CA PHE A 19 1.68 38.50 -24.32
C PHE A 19 0.42 37.73 -24.74
N LEU A 20 -0.09 38.00 -25.96
CA LEU A 20 -1.27 37.30 -26.48
C LEU A 20 -0.99 35.80 -26.72
N TYR A 21 0.19 35.43 -27.21
CA TYR A 21 0.56 34.02 -27.36
C TYR A 21 0.72 33.34 -26.01
N GLY A 22 1.34 33.99 -25.03
CA GLY A 22 1.47 33.47 -23.67
C GLY A 22 0.12 33.29 -23.01
N LEU A 23 -0.78 34.24 -23.15
CA LEU A 23 -2.15 34.17 -22.61
C LEU A 23 -2.98 33.08 -23.31
N GLY A 24 -2.91 33.02 -24.63
CA GLY A 24 -3.60 32.00 -25.42
C GLY A 24 -3.10 30.58 -25.13
N ALA A 25 -1.77 30.39 -25.00
CA ALA A 25 -1.19 29.10 -24.65
C ALA A 25 -1.54 28.66 -23.20
N SER A 26 -1.57 29.61 -22.25
CA SER A 26 -1.93 29.29 -20.86
C SER A 26 -3.42 28.97 -20.71
N ILE A 27 -4.30 29.74 -21.28
CA ILE A 27 -5.75 29.49 -21.24
C ILE A 27 -6.09 28.25 -22.06
N GLY A 28 -5.49 28.08 -23.23
CA GLY A 28 -5.66 26.90 -24.07
C GLY A 28 -5.19 25.61 -23.39
N SER A 29 -4.07 25.65 -22.70
CA SER A 29 -3.58 24.49 -21.93
C SER A 29 -4.48 24.15 -20.76
N VAL A 30 -4.98 25.13 -20.01
CA VAL A 30 -5.93 24.92 -18.91
C VAL A 30 -7.25 24.34 -19.45
N ALA A 31 -7.80 24.90 -20.54
CA ALA A 31 -9.02 24.39 -21.15
C ALA A 31 -8.83 22.96 -21.69
N MET A 32 -7.69 22.67 -22.32
CA MET A 32 -7.38 21.33 -22.81
C MET A 32 -7.20 20.34 -21.66
N THR A 33 -6.55 20.76 -20.58
CA THR A 33 -6.40 19.93 -19.37
C THR A 33 -7.76 19.66 -18.73
N ASP A 34 -8.64 20.65 -18.66
CA ASP A 34 -10.01 20.49 -18.13
C ASP A 34 -10.86 19.55 -19.00
N LEU A 35 -10.75 19.66 -20.32
CA LEU A 35 -11.43 18.76 -21.26
C LEU A 35 -10.92 17.32 -21.12
N LEU A 36 -9.60 17.13 -21.09
CA LEU A 36 -9.00 15.80 -20.89
C LEU A 36 -9.32 15.22 -19.51
N ALA A 37 -9.38 16.07 -18.47
CA ALA A 37 -9.79 15.66 -17.16
C ALA A 37 -11.29 15.30 -17.08
N LYS A 38 -12.14 15.92 -17.90
CA LYS A 38 -13.56 15.56 -18.00
C LYS A 38 -13.77 14.25 -18.75
N GLU A 39 -13.00 14.01 -19.81
CA GLU A 39 -13.05 12.73 -20.54
C GLU A 39 -12.49 11.57 -19.70
N ALA A 40 -11.40 11.80 -19.00
CA ALA A 40 -10.76 10.84 -18.11
C ALA A 40 -11.07 11.11 -16.64
N GLY A 41 -12.24 11.43 -16.22
CA GLY A 41 -12.59 11.91 -14.90
C GLY A 41 -11.59 11.50 -13.78
N PRO A 42 -11.46 12.23 -12.68
CA PRO A 42 -10.46 11.94 -11.64
C PRO A 42 -10.56 10.53 -11.07
N MET A 43 -11.70 9.87 -11.31
CA MET A 43 -12.02 8.49 -10.93
C MET A 43 -11.93 7.51 -12.12
N SER A 44 -11.41 7.93 -13.28
CA SER A 44 -11.22 7.02 -14.41
C SER A 44 -10.28 5.88 -14.04
N PRO A 45 -10.61 4.63 -14.42
CA PRO A 45 -9.71 3.51 -14.22
C PRO A 45 -8.36 3.78 -14.87
N LYS A 46 -7.29 3.62 -14.12
CA LYS A 46 -5.94 3.68 -14.70
C LYS A 46 -5.77 2.53 -15.69
N PRO A 47 -5.04 2.72 -16.80
CA PRO A 47 -4.78 1.63 -17.70
C PRO A 47 -4.08 0.49 -16.93
N PRO A 48 -4.47 -0.76 -17.18
CA PRO A 48 -3.86 -1.91 -16.50
C PRO A 48 -2.37 -1.97 -16.80
N MET A 49 -1.56 -2.38 -15.82
CA MET A 49 -0.10 -2.54 -15.99
C MET A 49 0.28 -3.73 -16.90
N GLY A 50 -0.70 -4.49 -17.39
CA GLY A 50 -0.53 -5.61 -18.30
C GLY A 50 -1.88 -6.05 -18.87
N GLU A 51 -1.87 -7.04 -19.74
CA GLU A 51 -3.12 -7.60 -20.26
C GLU A 51 -3.94 -8.26 -19.14
N PRO A 52 -5.19 -7.84 -18.91
CA PRO A 52 -6.06 -8.44 -17.91
C PRO A 52 -6.43 -9.87 -18.32
N LYS A 53 -6.06 -10.84 -17.50
CA LYS A 53 -6.39 -12.27 -17.73
C LYS A 53 -7.60 -12.72 -16.91
N ALA A 54 -7.82 -12.12 -15.76
CA ALA A 54 -8.95 -12.45 -14.89
C ALA A 54 -10.24 -11.84 -15.40
N LYS A 55 -11.28 -12.65 -15.48
CA LYS A 55 -12.64 -12.21 -15.86
C LYS A 55 -13.52 -11.90 -14.66
N ASN A 56 -13.24 -12.54 -13.53
CA ASN A 56 -14.00 -12.38 -12.28
C ASN A 56 -13.01 -12.27 -11.12
N VAL A 57 -13.38 -11.50 -10.11
CA VAL A 57 -12.62 -11.34 -8.87
C VAL A 57 -13.57 -11.59 -7.71
N ILE A 58 -13.17 -12.46 -6.80
CA ILE A 58 -13.88 -12.71 -5.54
C ILE A 58 -12.94 -12.27 -4.43
N MET A 59 -13.36 -11.28 -3.63
CA MET A 59 -12.60 -10.81 -2.48
C MET A 59 -13.19 -11.37 -1.20
N LEU A 60 -12.42 -12.22 -0.51
CA LEU A 60 -12.78 -12.74 0.82
C LEU A 60 -12.01 -11.91 1.86
N PHE A 61 -12.65 -10.88 2.36
CA PHE A 61 -12.06 -10.00 3.36
C PHE A 61 -12.37 -10.50 4.77
N MET A 62 -11.31 -10.79 5.53
CA MET A 62 -11.41 -11.20 6.94
C MET A 62 -11.21 -9.96 7.82
N GLU A 63 -12.32 -9.43 8.33
CA GLU A 63 -12.30 -8.27 9.24
C GLU A 63 -11.54 -8.60 10.52
N GLY A 64 -10.66 -7.68 10.94
CA GLY A 64 -9.77 -7.89 12.08
C GLY A 64 -8.54 -8.73 11.76
N GLY A 65 -8.59 -9.52 10.70
CA GLY A 65 -7.51 -10.36 10.18
C GLY A 65 -7.03 -11.48 11.10
N PRO A 66 -6.64 -12.62 10.55
CA PRO A 66 -5.91 -13.64 11.32
C PRO A 66 -4.49 -13.15 11.64
N GLY A 67 -3.94 -13.58 12.76
CA GLY A 67 -2.55 -13.31 13.10
C GLY A 67 -1.60 -13.89 12.05
N HIS A 68 -0.90 -13.07 11.30
CA HIS A 68 -0.02 -13.54 10.22
C HIS A 68 1.08 -14.48 10.73
N MET A 69 1.60 -14.23 11.94
CA MET A 69 2.64 -15.04 12.57
C MET A 69 2.14 -16.44 12.96
N ASP A 70 0.82 -16.59 13.08
CA ASP A 70 0.18 -17.85 13.45
C ASP A 70 -0.39 -18.60 12.24
N THR A 71 -0.37 -18.00 11.05
CA THR A 71 -1.04 -18.55 9.86
C THR A 71 -0.10 -18.80 8.68
N PHE A 72 0.60 -17.76 8.18
CA PHE A 72 1.34 -17.81 6.92
C PHE A 72 2.80 -17.35 7.02
N ASP A 73 3.21 -16.80 8.17
CA ASP A 73 4.52 -16.17 8.31
C ASP A 73 5.20 -16.64 9.62
N PRO A 74 5.69 -17.88 9.67
CA PRO A 74 6.32 -18.41 10.86
C PRO A 74 7.54 -17.59 11.29
N LYS A 75 7.67 -17.37 12.58
CA LYS A 75 8.80 -16.65 13.18
C LYS A 75 9.58 -17.59 14.10
N PRO A 76 10.52 -18.40 13.58
CA PRO A 76 11.28 -19.36 14.41
C PRO A 76 11.94 -18.71 15.61
N LYS A 77 12.42 -17.46 15.45
CA LYS A 77 13.04 -16.70 16.54
C LYS A 77 12.09 -16.42 17.72
N LEU A 78 10.78 -16.21 17.43
CA LEU A 78 9.79 -16.06 18.50
C LEU A 78 9.53 -17.37 19.23
N THR A 79 9.64 -18.49 18.54
CA THR A 79 9.52 -19.82 19.15
C THR A 79 10.69 -20.10 20.07
N GLU A 80 11.92 -19.76 19.66
CA GLU A 80 13.12 -19.87 20.51
C GLU A 80 13.04 -19.00 21.77
N LEU A 81 12.50 -17.79 21.63
CA LEU A 81 12.38 -16.80 22.70
C LEU A 81 11.07 -16.96 23.50
N HIS A 82 10.26 -17.98 23.23
CA HIS A 82 8.96 -18.15 23.88
C HIS A 82 9.07 -18.10 25.40
N LYS A 83 8.23 -17.26 26.02
CA LYS A 83 8.20 -16.97 27.48
C LYS A 83 9.47 -16.30 28.04
N THR A 84 10.39 -15.85 27.20
CA THR A 84 11.47 -14.97 27.68
C THR A 84 11.01 -13.52 27.72
N GLU A 85 11.55 -12.76 28.68
CA GLU A 85 11.21 -11.34 28.82
C GLU A 85 11.75 -10.51 27.66
N SER A 86 10.90 -9.62 27.13
CA SER A 86 11.32 -8.66 26.11
C SER A 86 12.06 -7.50 26.76
N LYS A 87 13.23 -7.17 26.24
CA LYS A 87 14.02 -6.01 26.67
C LYS A 87 13.53 -4.68 26.06
N ASN A 88 12.43 -4.70 25.30
CA ASN A 88 11.88 -3.52 24.66
C ASN A 88 10.88 -2.81 25.58
N ASP A 89 11.32 -1.72 26.22
CA ASP A 89 10.49 -0.87 27.11
C ASP A 89 9.53 0.06 26.38
N ARG A 90 9.22 -0.18 25.11
CA ARG A 90 8.41 0.74 24.32
C ARG A 90 6.98 0.80 24.82
N GLY A 91 6.67 1.84 25.58
CA GLY A 91 5.30 2.22 25.96
C GLY A 91 4.71 1.43 27.11
N LEU A 92 5.50 0.73 27.90
CA LEU A 92 5.04 0.05 29.09
C LEU A 92 4.98 1.01 30.28
N ALA A 93 3.93 0.87 31.09
CA ALA A 93 3.90 1.48 32.41
C ALA A 93 4.94 0.80 33.32
N ALA A 94 5.46 1.54 34.31
CA ALA A 94 6.43 1.00 35.25
C ALA A 94 5.89 -0.26 35.93
N GLY A 95 6.66 -1.34 35.86
CA GLY A 95 6.29 -2.64 36.44
C GLY A 95 5.53 -3.60 35.52
N GLN A 96 5.30 -3.22 34.24
CA GLN A 96 4.76 -4.14 33.25
C GLN A 96 5.89 -4.87 32.52
N TYR A 97 5.72 -6.17 32.37
CA TYR A 97 6.64 -7.03 31.63
C TYR A 97 5.99 -7.50 30.33
N GLN A 98 6.75 -7.50 29.25
CA GLN A 98 6.36 -8.12 27.98
C GLN A 98 7.15 -9.40 27.79
N PHE A 99 6.48 -10.44 27.35
CA PHE A 99 7.10 -11.71 27.00
C PHE A 99 6.96 -11.98 25.51
N TYR A 100 7.97 -12.59 24.94
CA TYR A 100 7.85 -13.12 23.59
C TYR A 100 6.94 -14.34 23.61
N VAL A 101 6.05 -14.41 22.64
CA VAL A 101 5.10 -15.51 22.47
C VAL A 101 5.30 -16.11 21.09
N GLY A 102 5.77 -17.34 21.02
CA GLY A 102 5.84 -18.12 19.77
C GLY A 102 4.47 -18.68 19.43
N SER A 103 4.25 -18.95 18.15
CA SER A 103 3.01 -19.57 17.68
C SER A 103 2.81 -20.95 18.30
N PRO A 104 1.58 -21.26 18.74
CA PRO A 104 1.23 -22.59 19.23
C PRO A 104 1.03 -23.61 18.10
N PHE A 105 0.91 -23.14 16.85
CA PHE A 105 0.60 -23.97 15.68
C PHE A 105 1.86 -24.51 15.01
N LYS A 106 1.71 -25.64 14.37
CA LYS A 106 2.76 -26.22 13.53
C LYS A 106 2.67 -25.64 12.12
N PHE A 107 3.83 -25.44 11.50
CA PHE A 107 3.94 -24.96 10.14
C PHE A 107 4.48 -26.06 9.24
N ASN A 108 3.89 -26.16 8.05
CA ASN A 108 4.30 -27.06 7.00
C ASN A 108 4.58 -26.25 5.71
N LYS A 109 5.44 -26.79 4.86
CA LYS A 109 5.62 -26.32 3.50
C LYS A 109 4.54 -26.96 2.64
N VAL A 110 3.70 -26.17 1.98
CA VAL A 110 2.59 -26.66 1.16
C VAL A 110 2.76 -26.21 -0.30
N GLY A 111 2.20 -26.99 -1.20
CA GLY A 111 2.30 -26.77 -2.63
C GLY A 111 3.71 -26.91 -3.21
N ALA A 112 3.82 -26.92 -4.53
CA ALA A 112 5.10 -26.95 -5.25
C ALA A 112 5.97 -25.73 -4.97
N ASN A 113 5.33 -24.58 -4.66
CA ASN A 113 5.98 -23.32 -4.31
C ASN A 113 6.52 -23.29 -2.87
N GLY A 114 6.22 -24.27 -2.04
CA GLY A 114 6.71 -24.40 -0.68
C GLY A 114 6.28 -23.26 0.25
N ILE A 115 5.03 -22.82 0.15
CA ILE A 115 4.46 -21.77 1.00
C ILE A 115 4.38 -22.27 2.45
N ASP A 116 4.82 -21.46 3.41
CA ASP A 116 4.64 -21.75 4.82
C ASP A 116 3.17 -21.54 5.19
N MET A 117 2.56 -22.56 5.80
CA MET A 117 1.19 -22.52 6.24
C MET A 117 1.03 -23.32 7.54
N CYS A 118 0.22 -22.79 8.47
CA CYS A 118 -0.06 -23.50 9.69
C CYS A 118 -1.05 -24.66 9.46
N ASP A 119 -1.07 -25.62 10.37
CA ASP A 119 -1.88 -26.83 10.30
C ASP A 119 -3.40 -26.61 10.43
N GLN A 120 -3.82 -25.37 10.74
CA GLN A 120 -5.25 -25.02 10.83
C GLN A 120 -5.90 -24.76 9.46
N TRP A 121 -5.10 -24.62 8.40
CA TRP A 121 -5.58 -24.32 7.05
C TRP A 121 -5.57 -25.56 6.12
N GLU A 122 -6.13 -26.66 6.59
CA GLU A 122 -6.09 -27.95 5.87
C GLU A 122 -6.62 -27.85 4.43
N HIS A 123 -7.71 -27.09 4.21
CA HIS A 123 -8.29 -26.94 2.87
C HIS A 123 -7.49 -26.02 1.94
N LEU A 124 -6.78 -25.02 2.49
CA LEU A 124 -5.86 -24.20 1.72
C LEU A 124 -4.55 -24.92 1.43
N ALA A 125 -4.21 -25.90 2.25
CA ALA A 125 -3.02 -26.74 2.08
C ALA A 125 -3.21 -27.83 1.03
N ASP A 126 -4.44 -28.06 0.53
CA ASP A 126 -4.70 -28.98 -0.57
C ASP A 126 -3.84 -28.56 -1.78
N PRO A 127 -3.11 -29.48 -2.44
CA PRO A 127 -2.24 -29.17 -3.57
C PRO A 127 -2.94 -28.39 -4.69
N TYR A 128 -4.19 -28.71 -5.01
CA TYR A 128 -4.98 -27.98 -6.01
C TYR A 128 -5.17 -26.49 -5.69
N VAL A 129 -5.19 -26.15 -4.43
CA VAL A 129 -5.33 -24.76 -3.96
C VAL A 129 -3.97 -24.15 -3.71
N ALA A 130 -3.11 -24.86 -3.02
CA ALA A 130 -1.79 -24.35 -2.58
C ALA A 130 -0.89 -23.96 -3.76
N ASP A 131 -0.95 -24.69 -4.87
CA ASP A 131 -0.16 -24.42 -6.07
C ASP A 131 -0.59 -23.15 -6.81
N GLU A 132 -1.85 -22.75 -6.66
CA GLU A 132 -2.40 -21.53 -7.24
C GLU A 132 -2.29 -20.31 -6.30
N LEU A 133 -1.82 -20.50 -5.05
CA LEU A 133 -1.70 -19.41 -4.09
C LEU A 133 -0.45 -18.57 -4.32
N CYS A 134 -0.64 -17.25 -4.23
CA CYS A 134 0.44 -16.28 -4.10
C CYS A 134 0.36 -15.61 -2.73
N ASN A 135 1.29 -15.95 -1.83
CA ASN A 135 1.33 -15.37 -0.49
C ASN A 135 2.18 -14.09 -0.47
N TYR A 136 1.53 -12.92 -0.41
CA TYR A 136 2.20 -11.63 -0.34
C TYR A 136 2.34 -11.17 1.12
N ARG A 137 3.51 -11.38 1.72
CA ARG A 137 3.81 -11.04 3.13
C ARG A 137 4.15 -9.56 3.36
N GLY A 138 4.28 -8.78 2.31
CA GLY A 138 4.67 -7.36 2.36
C GLY A 138 3.52 -6.38 2.59
N CYS A 139 2.26 -6.85 2.70
CA CYS A 139 1.14 -5.98 3.00
C CYS A 139 1.24 -5.41 4.41
N GLN A 140 1.21 -4.08 4.50
CA GLN A 140 1.27 -3.37 5.77
C GLN A 140 0.31 -2.17 5.74
N ALA A 141 -0.52 -2.05 6.77
CA ALA A 141 -1.26 -0.84 7.06
C ALA A 141 -0.46 0.07 8.00
N GLU A 142 -0.57 1.38 7.85
CA GLU A 142 0.16 2.35 8.66
C GLU A 142 -0.43 2.58 10.05
N SER A 143 -1.55 1.96 10.38
CA SER A 143 -2.23 2.12 11.65
C SER A 143 -2.23 0.84 12.47
N LEU A 144 -2.03 0.98 13.78
CA LEU A 144 -2.24 -0.08 14.78
C LEU A 144 -3.72 -0.21 15.18
N ASN A 145 -4.54 0.78 14.83
CA ASN A 145 -5.97 0.79 15.12
C ASN A 145 -6.71 0.02 14.02
N HIS A 146 -7.45 -1.02 14.39
CA HIS A 146 -8.16 -1.88 13.45
C HIS A 146 -9.09 -1.14 12.48
N PRO A 147 -9.97 -0.21 12.89
CA PRO A 147 -10.82 0.54 11.96
C PRO A 147 -10.03 1.32 10.90
N GLU A 148 -8.99 2.04 11.30
CA GLU A 148 -8.15 2.79 10.35
C GLU A 148 -7.36 1.86 9.43
N ALA A 149 -6.83 0.75 9.96
CA ALA A 149 -6.13 -0.25 9.18
C ALA A 149 -7.06 -0.92 8.15
N LEU A 150 -8.31 -1.16 8.53
CA LEU A 150 -9.35 -1.70 7.66
C LEU A 150 -9.66 -0.73 6.50
N PHE A 151 -9.84 0.55 6.80
CA PHE A 151 -9.98 1.56 5.75
C PHE A 151 -8.76 1.59 4.82
N HIS A 152 -7.57 1.63 5.38
CA HIS A 152 -6.33 1.67 4.60
C HIS A 152 -6.21 0.45 3.68
N MET A 153 -6.47 -0.75 4.17
CA MET A 153 -6.38 -1.98 3.36
C MET A 153 -7.42 -2.05 2.24
N ASN A 154 -8.61 -1.47 2.43
CA ASN A 154 -9.68 -1.52 1.44
C ASN A 154 -9.66 -0.37 0.45
N THR A 155 -9.14 0.80 0.83
CA THR A 155 -9.24 2.03 0.04
C THR A 155 -7.88 2.61 -0.37
N GLY A 156 -6.78 2.13 0.23
CA GLY A 156 -5.46 2.73 0.06
C GLY A 156 -5.24 4.01 0.88
N SER A 157 -6.25 4.49 1.62
CA SER A 157 -6.19 5.72 2.40
C SER A 157 -6.58 5.48 3.87
N ARG A 158 -5.82 6.04 4.81
CA ARG A 158 -6.15 5.98 6.25
C ARG A 158 -7.37 6.79 6.63
N LEU A 159 -7.64 7.86 5.90
CA LEU A 159 -8.67 8.84 6.23
C LEU A 159 -9.98 8.62 5.46
N GLY A 160 -10.04 7.61 4.60
CA GLY A 160 -11.27 7.14 4.00
C GLY A 160 -11.93 8.11 3.02
N ALA A 161 -11.17 8.65 2.07
CA ALA A 161 -11.73 9.48 0.99
C ALA A 161 -11.83 8.72 -0.33
N ASP A 162 -11.09 7.62 -0.47
CA ASP A 162 -10.99 6.87 -1.71
C ASP A 162 -12.00 5.70 -1.73
N PRO A 163 -12.50 5.33 -2.92
CA PRO A 163 -13.42 4.21 -3.04
C PRO A 163 -12.75 2.87 -2.73
N ALA A 164 -13.49 1.96 -2.14
CA ALA A 164 -13.02 0.60 -1.89
C ALA A 164 -12.85 -0.19 -3.20
N LEU A 165 -12.06 -1.27 -3.16
CA LEU A 165 -11.74 -2.10 -4.32
C LEU A 165 -12.98 -2.54 -5.12
N GLY A 166 -14.10 -2.83 -4.46
CA GLY A 166 -15.33 -3.25 -5.12
C GLY A 166 -16.15 -2.12 -5.77
N ALA A 167 -15.70 -0.87 -5.65
CA ALA A 167 -16.37 0.29 -6.23
C ALA A 167 -15.76 0.73 -7.59
N TRP A 168 -14.72 0.08 -8.04
CA TRP A 168 -14.02 0.33 -9.32
C TRP A 168 -14.54 -0.53 -10.45
#